data_5c19276335ed32cd1c4f237bb74c82e9
#
_entry.id   5c19276335ed32cd1c4f237bb74c82e9
#
_cell.length_a   1.000
_cell.length_b   1.000
_cell.length_c   1.000
_cell.angle_alpha   90.00
_cell.angle_beta   90.00
_cell.angle_gamma   90.00
#
_symmetry.space_group_name_H-M   'P 1'
#
loop_
_entity.id
_entity.type
_entity.pdbx_description
1 polymer ?
#
loop_
_entity_poly.entity_id
_entity_poly.type
_entity_poly.pdbx_seq_one_letter_code
_entity_poly.pdbx_strand_id
1 'polypeptide(L)'
;MLYLLIGLVAGVAHAAPTGQAYMSIIIDDLGQSPERDSRTLALPGPVTMAIMPDTPHATDFARQAHKAGKTVILHMPMDPATGPYAWHPGVPLAELARRLDAALAKVPYAAGVNNHMGSRMTAQRDAMTWLMGELQRRDLFFVDSRTSAATVAAAQAQAQGTANVSRDVFLDDERTPEAITRQLHQGIALARKQGSAVLIGHPYPQTLEVLERELPTLARQGVKLINLQQMIAERSNLAMPAHGKQGRYSNR
;
A
#
# COMPACT_ATOMS: atom_id res chain seq x y z
N MET A 1 37.31 -1.87 -51.20
CA MET A 1 36.00 -2.48 -50.91
C MET A 1 35.80 -2.47 -49.41
N LEU A 2 34.91 -1.60 -48.96
CA LEU A 2 34.61 -1.42 -47.55
C LEU A 2 33.26 -2.06 -47.26
N TYR A 3 33.24 -3.16 -46.48
CA TYR A 3 31.99 -3.84 -46.09
C TYR A 3 31.42 -3.17 -44.84
N LEU A 4 30.25 -2.56 -44.97
CA LEU A 4 29.47 -1.97 -43.91
C LEU A 4 28.65 -3.09 -43.24
N LEU A 5 29.00 -3.52 -42.02
CA LEU A 5 28.22 -4.45 -41.22
C LEU A 5 27.11 -3.66 -40.51
N ILE A 6 25.86 -3.77 -40.99
CA ILE A 6 24.69 -3.27 -40.29
C ILE A 6 24.30 -4.29 -39.22
N GLY A 7 24.61 -4.01 -37.97
CA GLY A 7 24.15 -4.81 -36.83
C GLY A 7 22.64 -4.59 -36.59
N LEU A 8 21.84 -5.64 -36.79
CA LEU A 8 20.42 -5.68 -36.46
C LEU A 8 20.27 -5.80 -34.93
N VAL A 9 19.92 -4.72 -34.24
CA VAL A 9 19.54 -4.78 -32.81
C VAL A 9 18.11 -5.30 -32.75
N ALA A 10 17.96 -6.58 -32.45
CA ALA A 10 16.67 -7.19 -32.14
C ALA A 10 16.17 -6.64 -30.79
N GLY A 11 15.20 -5.74 -30.84
CA GLY A 11 14.49 -5.28 -29.65
C GLY A 11 13.75 -6.46 -29.00
N VAL A 12 14.10 -6.81 -27.78
CA VAL A 12 13.37 -7.78 -26.97
C VAL A 12 12.02 -7.16 -26.61
N ALA A 13 10.99 -7.50 -27.36
CA ALA A 13 9.61 -7.18 -27.00
C ALA A 13 9.28 -7.97 -25.73
N HIS A 14 9.19 -7.29 -24.58
CA HIS A 14 8.61 -7.89 -23.40
C HIS A 14 7.13 -8.16 -23.69
N ALA A 15 6.77 -9.43 -23.84
CA ALA A 15 5.38 -9.84 -23.92
C ALA A 15 4.67 -9.42 -22.63
N ALA A 16 3.54 -8.73 -22.76
CA ALA A 16 2.68 -8.42 -21.61
C ALA A 16 2.32 -9.74 -20.90
N PRO A 17 2.27 -9.77 -19.56
CA PRO A 17 1.87 -10.97 -18.84
C PRO A 17 0.48 -11.40 -19.31
N THR A 18 0.34 -12.65 -19.77
CA THR A 18 -0.92 -13.25 -20.23
C THR A 18 -1.85 -13.63 -19.08
N GLY A 19 -1.55 -13.19 -17.85
CA GLY A 19 -2.28 -13.52 -16.63
C GLY A 19 -3.28 -12.43 -16.19
N GLN A 20 -4.09 -12.76 -15.20
CA GLN A 20 -5.01 -11.84 -14.53
C GLN A 20 -4.25 -10.64 -13.94
N ALA A 21 -4.67 -9.42 -14.26
CA ALA A 21 -4.13 -8.21 -13.63
C ALA A 21 -4.82 -7.93 -12.27
N TYR A 22 -4.03 -7.55 -11.27
CA TYR A 22 -4.50 -7.30 -9.91
C TYR A 22 -4.32 -5.84 -9.50
N MET A 23 -5.23 -5.35 -8.66
CA MET A 23 -5.13 -4.01 -8.08
C MET A 23 -5.48 -4.06 -6.60
N SER A 24 -4.78 -3.29 -5.77
CA SER A 24 -5.19 -2.97 -4.39
C SER A 24 -5.33 -1.47 -4.23
N ILE A 25 -6.36 -1.05 -3.50
CA ILE A 25 -6.64 0.35 -3.20
C ILE A 25 -6.64 0.54 -1.68
N ILE A 26 -5.97 1.60 -1.25
CA ILE A 26 -5.88 2.02 0.14
C ILE A 26 -6.47 3.42 0.23
N ILE A 27 -7.32 3.67 1.21
CA ILE A 27 -7.77 5.01 1.57
C ILE A 27 -7.14 5.38 2.90
N ASP A 28 -6.27 6.39 2.85
CA ASP A 28 -5.53 6.94 3.99
C ASP A 28 -6.38 7.98 4.78
N ASP A 29 -5.88 8.50 5.89
CA ASP A 29 -6.44 9.58 6.72
C ASP A 29 -7.85 9.30 7.27
N LEU A 30 -8.21 8.03 7.52
CA LEU A 30 -9.52 7.64 8.06
C LEU A 30 -9.58 7.78 9.60
N GLY A 31 -10.81 7.84 10.12
CA GLY A 31 -11.11 8.00 11.54
C GLY A 31 -11.43 9.44 11.96
N GLN A 32 -11.39 10.39 11.03
CA GLN A 32 -11.61 11.81 11.29
C GLN A 32 -13.06 12.26 11.11
N SER A 33 -13.77 11.71 10.12
CA SER A 33 -15.11 12.16 9.73
C SER A 33 -16.04 10.96 9.55
N PRO A 34 -17.03 10.77 10.44
CA PRO A 34 -17.96 9.65 10.34
C PRO A 34 -18.67 9.56 8.98
N GLU A 35 -18.99 10.69 8.37
CA GLU A 35 -19.64 10.74 7.06
C GLU A 35 -18.73 10.20 5.96
N ARG A 36 -17.49 10.71 5.86
CA ARG A 36 -16.50 10.27 4.87
C ARG A 36 -16.04 8.84 5.14
N ASP A 37 -15.85 8.48 6.41
CA ASP A 37 -15.46 7.15 6.84
C ASP A 37 -16.54 6.12 6.46
N SER A 38 -17.82 6.42 6.70
CA SER A 38 -18.95 5.56 6.31
C SER A 38 -19.05 5.41 4.80
N ARG A 39 -18.86 6.49 4.05
CA ARG A 39 -18.87 6.47 2.59
C ARG A 39 -17.69 5.64 2.04
N THR A 40 -16.51 5.78 2.65
CA THR A 40 -15.33 4.96 2.31
C THR A 40 -15.58 3.47 2.60
N LEU A 41 -16.20 3.15 3.73
CA LEU A 41 -16.53 1.79 4.12
C LEU A 41 -17.48 1.12 3.12
N ALA A 42 -18.40 1.89 2.53
CA ALA A 42 -19.37 1.42 1.54
C ALA A 42 -18.77 1.17 0.15
N LEU A 43 -17.53 1.59 -0.13
CA LEU A 43 -16.88 1.32 -1.41
C LEU A 43 -16.87 -0.19 -1.71
N PRO A 44 -17.19 -0.60 -2.96
CA PRO A 44 -17.25 -2.01 -3.31
C PRO A 44 -15.88 -2.68 -3.31
N GLY A 45 -15.86 -3.97 -2.94
CA GLY A 45 -14.66 -4.81 -2.96
C GLY A 45 -13.70 -4.60 -1.77
N PRO A 46 -12.52 -5.21 -1.81
CA PRO A 46 -11.58 -5.25 -0.69
C PRO A 46 -10.68 -3.99 -0.62
N VAL A 47 -11.29 -2.81 -0.55
CA VAL A 47 -10.57 -1.56 -0.29
C VAL A 47 -10.02 -1.58 1.14
N THR A 48 -8.75 -1.18 1.32
CA THR A 48 -8.08 -1.15 2.62
C THR A 48 -8.30 0.19 3.32
N MET A 49 -8.59 0.13 4.62
CA MET A 49 -8.85 1.26 5.50
C MET A 49 -7.59 1.59 6.31
N ALA A 50 -6.89 2.67 5.97
CA ALA A 50 -5.72 3.14 6.70
C ALA A 50 -6.14 4.26 7.67
N ILE A 51 -6.05 3.96 8.97
CA ILE A 51 -6.68 4.75 10.03
C ILE A 51 -5.62 5.47 10.85
N MET A 52 -5.80 6.78 11.00
CA MET A 52 -4.96 7.64 11.84
C MET A 52 -5.23 7.36 13.33
N PRO A 53 -4.20 7.13 14.17
CA PRO A 53 -4.39 6.74 15.57
C PRO A 53 -4.85 7.89 16.48
N ASP A 54 -4.61 9.14 16.08
CA ASP A 54 -4.93 10.37 16.84
C ASP A 54 -6.25 11.02 16.42
N THR A 55 -7.05 10.33 15.62
CA THR A 55 -8.37 10.81 15.22
C THR A 55 -9.46 10.41 16.23
N PRO A 56 -10.53 11.22 16.36
CA PRO A 56 -11.56 10.99 17.38
C PRO A 56 -12.33 9.68 17.21
N HIS A 57 -12.43 9.17 16.00
CA HIS A 57 -13.22 7.96 15.68
C HIS A 57 -12.35 6.74 15.33
N ALA A 58 -11.01 6.82 15.48
CA ALA A 58 -10.08 5.76 15.06
C ALA A 58 -10.50 4.36 15.51
N THR A 59 -10.72 4.19 16.81
CA THR A 59 -11.02 2.87 17.40
C THR A 59 -12.37 2.32 16.94
N ASP A 60 -13.39 3.17 16.91
CA ASP A 60 -14.74 2.73 16.52
C ASP A 60 -14.81 2.44 15.03
N PHE A 61 -14.16 3.24 14.21
CA PHE A 61 -14.09 2.99 12.77
C PHE A 61 -13.28 1.73 12.43
N ALA A 62 -12.17 1.48 13.13
CA ALA A 62 -11.40 0.24 12.98
C ALA A 62 -12.25 -1.02 13.24
N ARG A 63 -13.07 -0.98 14.31
CA ARG A 63 -14.02 -2.07 14.62
C ARG A 63 -15.09 -2.23 13.54
N GLN A 64 -15.65 -1.13 13.04
CA GLN A 64 -16.66 -1.16 11.98
C GLN A 64 -16.07 -1.72 10.67
N ALA A 65 -14.88 -1.26 10.28
CA ALA A 65 -14.18 -1.73 9.08
C ALA A 65 -13.85 -3.23 9.16
N HIS A 66 -13.34 -3.68 10.30
CA HIS A 66 -13.08 -5.11 10.53
C HIS A 66 -14.36 -5.94 10.44
N LYS A 67 -15.45 -5.50 11.10
CA LYS A 67 -16.76 -6.17 11.05
C LYS A 67 -17.33 -6.26 9.63
N ALA A 68 -17.05 -5.24 8.80
CA ALA A 68 -17.43 -5.22 7.38
C ALA A 68 -16.51 -6.05 6.47
N GLY A 69 -15.52 -6.76 7.02
CA GLY A 69 -14.58 -7.59 6.26
C GLY A 69 -13.53 -6.80 5.49
N LYS A 70 -13.34 -5.51 5.81
CA LYS A 70 -12.28 -4.70 5.20
C LYS A 70 -10.95 -4.94 5.90
N THR A 71 -9.85 -4.86 5.14
CA THR A 71 -8.51 -4.83 5.73
C THR A 71 -8.31 -3.49 6.44
N VAL A 72 -7.93 -3.53 7.71
CA VAL A 72 -7.56 -2.37 8.52
C VAL A 72 -6.05 -2.31 8.62
N ILE A 73 -5.46 -1.12 8.45
CA ILE A 73 -4.05 -0.86 8.72
C ILE A 73 -3.91 0.42 9.55
N LEU A 74 -2.84 0.49 10.34
CA LEU A 74 -2.45 1.69 11.05
C LEU A 74 -1.78 2.67 10.10
N HIS A 75 -2.36 3.86 9.93
CA HIS A 75 -1.73 4.98 9.21
C HIS A 75 -0.85 5.76 10.19
N MET A 76 0.43 5.38 10.28
CA MET A 76 1.35 5.84 11.32
C MET A 76 1.91 7.22 11.00
N PRO A 77 1.69 8.25 11.85
CA PRO A 77 2.28 9.57 11.65
C PRO A 77 3.81 9.52 11.73
N MET A 78 4.47 10.06 10.70
CA MET A 78 5.93 10.10 10.59
C MET A 78 6.39 11.49 10.11
N ASP A 79 7.55 11.96 10.61
CA ASP A 79 8.11 13.27 10.28
C ASP A 79 8.07 13.57 8.77
N PRO A 80 7.46 14.68 8.32
CA PRO A 80 7.13 15.91 9.07
C PRO A 80 5.76 15.93 9.77
N ALA A 81 5.02 14.83 9.84
CA ALA A 81 3.80 14.78 10.63
C ALA A 81 4.08 15.09 12.10
N THR A 82 3.09 15.66 12.79
CA THR A 82 3.14 16.01 14.22
C THR A 82 2.08 15.21 14.98
N GLY A 83 2.07 15.31 16.31
CA GLY A 83 1.09 14.65 17.16
C GLY A 83 1.69 13.65 18.13
N PRO A 84 0.86 13.08 19.04
CA PRO A 84 1.34 12.26 20.16
C PRO A 84 1.97 10.93 19.74
N TYR A 85 1.63 10.43 18.54
CA TYR A 85 2.15 9.18 17.98
C TYR A 85 3.25 9.40 16.95
N ALA A 86 3.51 10.67 16.55
CA ALA A 86 4.39 10.96 15.43
C ALA A 86 5.85 10.53 15.70
N TRP A 87 6.44 9.91 14.69
CA TRP A 87 7.83 9.49 14.71
C TRP A 87 8.73 10.55 14.07
N HIS A 88 9.79 10.92 14.78
CA HIS A 88 10.78 11.90 14.32
C HIS A 88 12.19 11.33 14.37
N PRO A 89 13.09 11.74 13.46
CA PRO A 89 14.51 11.43 13.55
C PRO A 89 15.09 11.87 14.92
N GLY A 90 15.97 11.03 15.49
CA GLY A 90 16.61 11.31 16.76
C GLY A 90 15.79 10.95 18.01
N VAL A 91 14.52 10.57 17.89
CA VAL A 91 13.74 10.02 18.99
C VAL A 91 14.28 8.63 19.34
N PRO A 92 14.54 8.34 20.65
CA PRO A 92 15.04 7.02 21.07
C PRO A 92 14.11 5.88 20.64
N LEU A 93 14.67 4.72 20.24
CA LEU A 93 13.90 3.56 19.78
C LEU A 93 12.87 3.07 20.80
N ALA A 94 13.19 3.16 22.11
CA ALA A 94 12.24 2.80 23.18
C ALA A 94 10.98 3.69 23.16
N GLU A 95 11.14 4.98 22.85
CA GLU A 95 10.02 5.90 22.72
C GLU A 95 9.24 5.67 21.42
N LEU A 96 9.92 5.35 20.31
CA LEU A 96 9.26 4.93 19.07
C LEU A 96 8.44 3.64 19.28
N ALA A 97 8.98 2.68 20.05
CA ALA A 97 8.26 1.46 20.45
C ALA A 97 6.97 1.80 21.22
N ARG A 98 7.08 2.63 22.25
CA ARG A 98 5.95 3.05 23.06
C ARG A 98 4.86 3.73 22.23
N ARG A 99 5.26 4.59 21.27
CA ARG A 99 4.32 5.26 20.36
C ARG A 99 3.65 4.28 19.40
N LEU A 100 4.38 3.31 18.89
CA LEU A 100 3.81 2.25 18.03
C LEU A 100 2.77 1.42 18.79
N ASP A 101 3.10 0.96 20.00
CA ASP A 101 2.17 0.18 20.80
C ASP A 101 0.90 0.99 21.16
N ALA A 102 1.07 2.25 21.52
CA ALA A 102 -0.05 3.15 21.82
C ALA A 102 -0.92 3.41 20.56
N ALA A 103 -0.30 3.57 19.40
CA ALA A 103 -1.01 3.77 18.13
C ALA A 103 -1.77 2.50 17.69
N LEU A 104 -1.15 1.32 17.80
CA LEU A 104 -1.82 0.04 17.53
C LEU A 104 -3.00 -0.22 18.46
N ALA A 105 -2.91 0.19 19.73
CA ALA A 105 -4.03 0.11 20.67
C ALA A 105 -5.23 0.99 20.26
N LYS A 106 -4.98 2.08 19.52
CA LYS A 106 -6.02 2.96 18.95
C LYS A 106 -6.64 2.41 17.67
N VAL A 107 -5.91 1.60 16.93
CA VAL A 107 -6.36 1.00 15.68
C VAL A 107 -6.39 -0.53 15.82
N PRO A 108 -7.38 -1.09 16.56
CA PRO A 108 -7.51 -2.53 16.73
C PRO A 108 -7.73 -3.22 15.38
N TYR A 109 -7.32 -4.50 15.29
CA TYR A 109 -7.40 -5.32 14.07
C TYR A 109 -6.48 -4.85 12.92
N ALA A 110 -5.55 -3.94 13.18
CA ALA A 110 -4.56 -3.57 12.16
C ALA A 110 -3.76 -4.81 11.72
N ALA A 111 -3.82 -5.12 10.43
CA ALA A 111 -3.06 -6.21 9.82
C ALA A 111 -1.70 -5.74 9.27
N GLY A 112 -1.48 -4.43 9.25
CA GLY A 112 -0.25 -3.81 8.76
C GLY A 112 -0.17 -2.34 9.13
N VAL A 113 0.89 -1.71 8.66
CA VAL A 113 1.19 -0.29 8.90
C VAL A 113 1.60 0.36 7.58
N ASN A 114 1.16 1.60 7.34
CA ASN A 114 1.76 2.48 6.34
C ASN A 114 2.12 3.84 6.94
N ASN A 115 2.97 4.59 6.25
CA ASN A 115 3.40 5.90 6.73
C ASN A 115 2.46 7.02 6.28
N HIS A 116 1.92 7.79 7.26
CA HIS A 116 1.35 9.11 7.03
C HIS A 116 2.49 10.12 6.93
N MET A 117 2.53 10.88 5.81
CA MET A 117 3.70 11.70 5.49
C MET A 117 5.00 10.85 5.52
N GLY A 118 6.00 11.25 6.28
CA GLY A 118 7.19 10.43 6.53
C GLY A 118 8.36 10.70 5.59
N SER A 119 8.35 11.79 4.83
CA SER A 119 9.42 12.08 3.85
C SER A 119 10.82 12.15 4.46
N ARG A 120 10.96 12.57 5.73
CA ARG A 120 12.22 12.57 6.49
C ARG A 120 12.44 11.31 7.31
N MET A 121 11.37 10.76 7.89
CA MET A 121 11.48 9.59 8.76
C MET A 121 11.75 8.31 7.98
N THR A 122 11.08 8.09 6.85
CA THR A 122 11.28 6.88 6.02
C THR A 122 12.66 6.83 5.35
N ALA A 123 13.42 7.93 5.37
CA ALA A 123 14.83 7.97 4.95
C ALA A 123 15.81 7.54 6.05
N GLN A 124 15.36 7.36 7.31
CA GLN A 124 16.21 6.96 8.44
C GLN A 124 16.37 5.44 8.48
N ARG A 125 17.51 4.95 7.99
CA ARG A 125 17.78 3.52 7.84
C ARG A 125 17.60 2.74 9.14
N ASP A 126 18.21 3.19 10.25
CA ASP A 126 18.21 2.46 11.51
C ASP A 126 16.79 2.37 12.10
N ALA A 127 16.04 3.47 12.03
CA ALA A 127 14.65 3.50 12.49
C ALA A 127 13.74 2.59 11.62
N MET A 128 13.93 2.59 10.30
CA MET A 128 13.17 1.69 9.43
C MET A 128 13.56 0.23 9.61
N THR A 129 14.86 -0.09 9.77
CA THR A 129 15.32 -1.43 10.09
C THR A 129 14.67 -1.95 11.38
N TRP A 130 14.67 -1.11 12.42
CA TRP A 130 14.05 -1.45 13.70
C TRP A 130 12.52 -1.63 13.54
N LEU A 131 11.82 -0.71 12.86
CA LEU A 131 10.38 -0.82 12.62
C LEU A 131 10.03 -2.13 11.93
N MET A 132 10.74 -2.50 10.87
CA MET A 132 10.45 -3.72 10.12
C MET A 132 10.61 -4.96 10.99
N GLY A 133 11.63 -5.01 11.84
CA GLY A 133 11.78 -6.09 12.83
C GLY A 133 10.63 -6.13 13.84
N GLU A 134 10.13 -4.96 14.29
CA GLU A 134 8.96 -4.89 15.18
C GLU A 134 7.68 -5.38 14.51
N LEU A 135 7.46 -4.99 13.24
CA LEU A 135 6.29 -5.43 12.48
C LEU A 135 6.33 -6.95 12.22
N GLN A 136 7.50 -7.49 11.86
CA GLN A 136 7.67 -8.93 11.66
C GLN A 136 7.34 -9.74 12.93
N ARG A 137 7.82 -9.28 14.12
CA ARG A 137 7.48 -9.95 15.38
C ARG A 137 6.01 -9.93 15.75
N ARG A 138 5.23 -9.03 15.16
CA ARG A 138 3.78 -8.87 15.37
C ARG A 138 2.93 -9.44 14.24
N ASP A 139 3.54 -10.12 13.26
CA ASP A 139 2.88 -10.59 12.04
C ASP A 139 2.16 -9.47 11.26
N LEU A 140 2.72 -8.25 11.29
CA LEU A 140 2.20 -7.10 10.58
C LEU A 140 3.00 -6.85 9.30
N PHE A 141 2.32 -6.53 8.19
CA PHE A 141 2.97 -6.11 6.96
C PHE A 141 3.20 -4.59 6.94
N PHE A 142 4.08 -4.16 6.04
CA PHE A 142 4.33 -2.74 5.79
C PHE A 142 3.93 -2.31 4.38
N VAL A 143 3.35 -1.11 4.27
CA VAL A 143 3.12 -0.45 2.99
C VAL A 143 3.95 0.83 2.95
N ASP A 144 4.92 0.91 2.04
CA ASP A 144 5.66 2.15 1.80
C ASP A 144 4.79 3.08 0.94
N SER A 145 4.25 4.14 1.55
CA SER A 145 3.44 5.15 0.86
C SER A 145 4.27 6.01 -0.11
N ARG A 146 5.61 5.88 -0.09
CA ARG A 146 6.55 6.56 -1.01
C ARG A 146 6.30 8.06 -1.12
N THR A 147 6.19 8.72 0.01
CA THR A 147 6.04 10.18 0.11
C THR A 147 7.35 10.94 -0.22
N SER A 148 8.44 10.21 -0.38
CA SER A 148 9.74 10.71 -0.80
C SER A 148 10.47 9.67 -1.66
N ALA A 149 11.23 10.12 -2.64
CA ALA A 149 12.13 9.25 -3.41
C ALA A 149 13.31 8.72 -2.56
N ALA A 150 13.61 9.39 -1.43
CA ALA A 150 14.69 9.00 -0.51
C ALA A 150 14.27 7.91 0.49
N THR A 151 13.03 7.39 0.42
CA THR A 151 12.60 6.32 1.32
C THR A 151 13.49 5.08 1.21
N VAL A 152 13.84 4.52 2.36
CA VAL A 152 14.54 3.22 2.46
C VAL A 152 13.62 2.14 3.05
N ALA A 153 12.36 2.47 3.36
CA ALA A 153 11.45 1.61 4.10
C ALA A 153 11.23 0.26 3.43
N ALA A 154 10.89 0.24 2.13
CA ALA A 154 10.69 -1.02 1.40
C ALA A 154 11.97 -1.88 1.33
N ALA A 155 13.14 -1.26 1.14
CA ALA A 155 14.41 -1.98 1.13
C ALA A 155 14.73 -2.59 2.50
N GLN A 156 14.46 -1.87 3.60
CA GLN A 156 14.62 -2.41 4.95
C GLN A 156 13.61 -3.52 5.24
N ALA A 157 12.36 -3.40 4.78
CA ALA A 157 11.36 -4.46 4.91
C ALA A 157 11.83 -5.76 4.23
N GLN A 158 12.34 -5.66 3.01
CA GLN A 158 12.91 -6.80 2.29
C GLN A 158 14.12 -7.41 3.03
N ALA A 159 15.05 -6.58 3.53
CA ALA A 159 16.23 -7.02 4.26
C ALA A 159 15.87 -7.74 5.58
N GLN A 160 14.78 -7.34 6.24
CA GLN A 160 14.30 -7.95 7.49
C GLN A 160 13.33 -9.13 7.24
N GLY A 161 12.95 -9.42 5.99
CA GLY A 161 11.95 -10.46 5.68
C GLY A 161 10.53 -10.07 6.07
N THR A 162 10.26 -8.78 6.29
CA THR A 162 8.94 -8.26 6.60
C THR A 162 8.09 -8.23 5.33
N ALA A 163 6.89 -8.81 5.40
CA ALA A 163 5.91 -8.74 4.32
C ALA A 163 5.63 -7.28 3.95
N ASN A 164 5.74 -6.92 2.67
CA ASN A 164 5.61 -5.51 2.28
C ASN A 164 5.18 -5.31 0.83
N VAL A 165 4.62 -4.12 0.57
CA VAL A 165 4.41 -3.56 -0.77
C VAL A 165 4.69 -2.07 -0.75
N SER A 166 4.91 -1.48 -1.93
CA SER A 166 5.01 -0.04 -2.11
C SER A 166 3.85 0.47 -2.97
N ARG A 167 3.47 1.73 -2.76
CA ARG A 167 2.53 2.44 -3.61
C ARG A 167 3.11 2.63 -5.02
N ASP A 168 2.30 2.35 -6.03
CA ASP A 168 2.63 2.62 -7.42
C ASP A 168 2.01 3.95 -7.91
N VAL A 169 0.77 4.24 -7.53
CA VAL A 169 0.03 5.43 -7.98
C VAL A 169 -0.58 6.17 -6.80
N PHE A 170 -0.46 7.51 -6.80
CA PHE A 170 -1.18 8.40 -5.90
C PHE A 170 -2.42 8.92 -6.62
N LEU A 171 -3.61 8.73 -6.04
CA LEU A 171 -4.86 9.00 -6.76
C LEU A 171 -5.21 10.48 -6.81
N ASP A 172 -4.95 11.23 -5.75
CA ASP A 172 -5.58 12.51 -5.46
C ASP A 172 -4.60 13.60 -5.01
N ASP A 173 -3.39 13.61 -5.59
CA ASP A 173 -2.45 14.72 -5.48
C ASP A 173 -3.10 16.00 -6.04
N GLU A 174 -3.77 15.88 -7.19
CA GLU A 174 -4.69 16.89 -7.73
C GLU A 174 -6.14 16.43 -7.47
N ARG A 175 -6.89 17.22 -6.66
CA ARG A 175 -8.21 16.85 -6.12
C ARG A 175 -9.37 17.16 -7.07
N THR A 176 -9.19 16.92 -8.37
CA THR A 176 -10.30 17.03 -9.35
C THR A 176 -10.75 15.65 -9.81
N PRO A 177 -12.06 15.43 -10.08
CA PRO A 177 -12.54 14.14 -10.57
C PRO A 177 -11.80 13.67 -11.83
N GLU A 178 -11.45 14.59 -12.72
CA GLU A 178 -10.75 14.32 -13.96
C GLU A 178 -9.31 13.83 -13.70
N ALA A 179 -8.58 14.48 -12.78
CA ALA A 179 -7.22 14.09 -12.42
C ALA A 179 -7.22 12.73 -11.72
N ILE A 180 -8.11 12.52 -10.75
CA ILE A 180 -8.28 11.25 -10.03
C ILE A 180 -8.63 10.12 -11.00
N THR A 181 -9.51 10.37 -11.96
CA THR A 181 -9.86 9.39 -13.00
C THR A 181 -8.66 9.05 -13.86
N ARG A 182 -7.84 10.04 -14.27
CA ARG A 182 -6.58 9.79 -15.00
C ARG A 182 -5.61 8.91 -14.19
N GLN A 183 -5.44 9.19 -12.89
CA GLN A 183 -4.56 8.40 -12.01
C GLN A 183 -5.08 6.97 -11.84
N LEU A 184 -6.38 6.77 -11.68
CA LEU A 184 -6.97 5.44 -11.63
C LEU A 184 -6.72 4.67 -12.94
N HIS A 185 -6.93 5.31 -14.10
CA HIS A 185 -6.65 4.69 -15.41
C HIS A 185 -5.17 4.39 -15.60
N GLN A 186 -4.26 5.24 -15.09
CA GLN A 186 -2.83 4.93 -15.04
C GLN A 186 -2.55 3.67 -14.20
N GLY A 187 -3.19 3.52 -13.04
CA GLY A 187 -3.11 2.33 -12.21
C GLY A 187 -3.62 1.08 -12.93
N ILE A 188 -4.74 1.18 -13.65
CA ILE A 188 -5.29 0.10 -14.49
C ILE A 188 -4.28 -0.31 -15.58
N ALA A 189 -3.73 0.66 -16.30
CA ALA A 189 -2.74 0.42 -17.35
C ALA A 189 -1.48 -0.25 -16.78
N LEU A 190 -1.02 0.22 -15.61
CA LEU A 190 0.14 -0.33 -14.91
C LEU A 190 -0.12 -1.79 -14.48
N ALA A 191 -1.29 -2.06 -13.85
CA ALA A 191 -1.69 -3.41 -13.46
C ALA A 191 -1.69 -4.37 -14.65
N ARG A 192 -2.22 -3.93 -15.80
CA ARG A 192 -2.21 -4.73 -17.03
C ARG A 192 -0.80 -4.98 -17.57
N LYS A 193 0.09 -3.98 -17.46
CA LYS A 193 1.46 -4.06 -18.00
C LYS A 193 2.37 -4.97 -17.17
N GLN A 194 2.29 -4.88 -15.84
CA GLN A 194 3.22 -5.56 -14.93
C GLN A 194 2.57 -6.63 -14.03
N GLY A 195 1.26 -6.88 -14.20
CA GLY A 195 0.50 -7.87 -13.45
C GLY A 195 -0.20 -7.32 -12.21
N SER A 196 0.26 -6.20 -11.62
CA SER A 196 -0.34 -5.66 -10.39
C SER A 196 -0.10 -4.16 -10.23
N ALA A 197 -0.98 -3.48 -9.46
CA ALA A 197 -0.79 -2.09 -9.01
C ALA A 197 -1.37 -1.85 -7.61
N VAL A 198 -0.68 -1.04 -6.80
CA VAL A 198 -1.14 -0.54 -5.50
C VAL A 198 -1.37 0.96 -5.58
N LEU A 199 -2.58 1.38 -5.30
CA LEU A 199 -3.01 2.76 -5.37
C LEU A 199 -3.36 3.28 -3.98
N ILE A 200 -2.98 4.52 -3.67
CA ILE A 200 -3.36 5.22 -2.43
C ILE A 200 -4.11 6.49 -2.79
N GLY A 201 -5.19 6.74 -2.08
CA GLY A 201 -5.95 8.00 -2.07
C GLY A 201 -6.48 8.32 -0.68
N HIS A 202 -7.21 9.43 -0.57
CA HIS A 202 -7.78 9.94 0.68
C HIS A 202 -9.31 10.02 0.58
N PRO A 203 -10.03 10.18 1.71
CA PRO A 203 -11.49 10.21 1.70
C PRO A 203 -12.04 11.60 1.28
N TYR A 204 -11.45 12.18 0.23
CA TYR A 204 -11.99 13.40 -0.37
C TYR A 204 -13.28 13.08 -1.13
N PRO A 205 -14.28 13.97 -1.11
CA PRO A 205 -15.54 13.75 -1.83
C PRO A 205 -15.34 13.35 -3.30
N GLN A 206 -14.37 13.98 -3.97
CA GLN A 206 -14.05 13.73 -5.38
C GLN A 206 -13.43 12.34 -5.59
N THR A 207 -12.53 11.92 -4.67
CA THR A 207 -11.91 10.60 -4.71
C THR A 207 -12.95 9.52 -4.54
N LEU A 208 -13.83 9.67 -3.54
CA LEU A 208 -14.90 8.72 -3.27
C LEU A 208 -15.88 8.63 -4.43
N GLU A 209 -16.29 9.78 -5.02
CA GLU A 209 -17.16 9.83 -6.20
C GLU A 209 -16.59 9.03 -7.38
N VAL A 210 -15.28 9.25 -7.69
CA VAL A 210 -14.63 8.51 -8.78
C VAL A 210 -14.56 7.03 -8.46
N LEU A 211 -14.19 6.65 -7.24
CA LEU A 211 -14.07 5.23 -6.85
C LEU A 211 -15.44 4.53 -6.84
N GLU A 212 -16.50 5.16 -6.36
CA GLU A 212 -17.87 4.63 -6.38
C GLU A 212 -18.32 4.31 -7.81
N ARG A 213 -18.00 5.18 -8.76
CA ARG A 213 -18.34 5.02 -10.18
C ARG A 213 -17.48 3.96 -10.86
N GLU A 214 -16.18 3.95 -10.60
CA GLU A 214 -15.23 3.18 -11.41
C GLU A 214 -14.97 1.76 -10.86
N LEU A 215 -14.98 1.54 -9.53
CA LEU A 215 -14.66 0.23 -8.96
C LEU A 215 -15.56 -0.91 -9.50
N PRO A 216 -16.89 -0.73 -9.69
CA PRO A 216 -17.74 -1.76 -10.28
C PRO A 216 -17.37 -2.15 -11.72
N THR A 217 -16.57 -1.31 -12.39
CA THR A 217 -16.20 -1.51 -13.80
C THR A 217 -14.87 -2.26 -13.99
N LEU A 218 -14.04 -2.37 -12.93
CA LEU A 218 -12.68 -2.91 -13.03
C LEU A 218 -12.61 -4.32 -13.62
N ALA A 219 -13.55 -5.20 -13.26
CA ALA A 219 -13.59 -6.56 -13.78
C ALA A 219 -13.76 -6.58 -15.31
N ARG A 220 -14.64 -5.70 -15.87
CA ARG A 220 -14.81 -5.53 -17.31
C ARG A 220 -13.57 -4.96 -18.00
N GLN A 221 -12.75 -4.26 -17.23
CA GLN A 221 -11.47 -3.73 -17.69
C GLN A 221 -10.32 -4.72 -17.53
N GLY A 222 -10.59 -6.00 -17.16
CA GLY A 222 -9.60 -7.05 -17.02
C GLY A 222 -8.72 -6.92 -15.77
N VAL A 223 -9.18 -6.15 -14.76
CA VAL A 223 -8.46 -5.95 -13.49
C VAL A 223 -9.30 -6.47 -12.34
N LYS A 224 -8.70 -7.31 -11.48
CA LYS A 224 -9.33 -7.83 -10.27
C LYS A 224 -8.84 -7.04 -9.06
N LEU A 225 -9.77 -6.49 -8.30
CA LEU A 225 -9.47 -5.86 -7.00
C LEU A 225 -9.20 -6.95 -5.96
N ILE A 226 -8.07 -6.86 -5.26
CA ILE A 226 -7.65 -7.80 -4.21
C ILE A 226 -7.18 -7.03 -2.97
N ASN A 227 -7.23 -7.69 -1.79
CA ASN A 227 -6.72 -7.09 -0.56
C ASN A 227 -5.17 -7.07 -0.53
N LEU A 228 -4.59 -6.36 0.45
CA LEU A 228 -3.14 -6.17 0.52
C LEU A 228 -2.38 -7.46 0.80
N GLN A 229 -2.92 -8.38 1.61
CA GLN A 229 -2.27 -9.66 1.88
C GLN A 229 -2.16 -10.49 0.59
N GLN A 230 -3.23 -10.53 -0.20
CA GLN A 230 -3.20 -11.17 -1.52
C GLN A 230 -2.22 -10.46 -2.48
N MET A 231 -2.17 -9.13 -2.46
CA MET A 231 -1.23 -8.35 -3.27
C MET A 231 0.23 -8.65 -2.91
N ILE A 232 0.55 -8.75 -1.61
CA ILE A 232 1.89 -9.12 -1.14
C ILE A 232 2.25 -10.52 -1.64
N ALA A 233 1.35 -11.49 -1.52
CA ALA A 233 1.56 -12.86 -1.99
C ALA A 233 1.78 -12.91 -3.52
N GLU A 234 0.98 -12.19 -4.30
CA GLU A 234 1.12 -12.12 -5.76
C GLU A 234 2.47 -11.52 -6.18
N ARG A 235 2.90 -10.42 -5.54
CA ARG A 235 4.20 -9.80 -5.82
C ARG A 235 5.37 -10.68 -5.40
N SER A 236 5.26 -11.40 -4.29
CA SER A 236 6.26 -12.37 -3.85
C SER A 236 6.37 -13.55 -4.83
N ASN A 237 5.24 -14.04 -5.34
CA ASN A 237 5.23 -15.11 -6.35
C ASN A 237 5.86 -14.68 -7.69
N LEU A 238 5.67 -13.42 -8.09
CA LEU A 238 6.28 -12.86 -9.30
C LEU A 238 7.80 -12.66 -9.15
N ALA A 239 8.28 -12.38 -7.93
CA ALA A 239 9.69 -12.20 -7.65
C ALA A 239 10.46 -13.53 -7.56
N MET A 240 9.79 -14.68 -7.39
CA MET A 240 10.44 -15.99 -7.36
C MET A 240 10.80 -16.46 -8.78
N PRO A 241 12.05 -16.95 -9.02
CA PRO A 241 12.41 -17.56 -10.30
C PRO A 241 11.47 -18.71 -10.64
N ALA A 242 11.12 -18.87 -11.93
CA ALA A 242 10.19 -19.89 -12.42
C ALA A 242 10.57 -21.35 -12.05
N HIS A 243 11.80 -21.60 -11.62
CA HIS A 243 12.33 -22.90 -11.20
C HIS A 243 11.92 -23.32 -9.78
N GLY A 244 11.28 -22.46 -8.97
CA GLY A 244 10.84 -22.75 -7.59
C GLY A 244 9.43 -23.30 -7.42
N LYS A 245 8.66 -23.50 -8.50
CA LYS A 245 7.24 -23.91 -8.44
C LYS A 245 6.97 -25.41 -8.18
N GLN A 246 7.97 -26.19 -7.74
CA GLN A 246 7.77 -27.61 -7.36
C GLN A 246 8.08 -27.85 -5.86
N GLY A 247 7.46 -27.11 -4.97
CA GLY A 247 7.37 -27.46 -3.56
C GLY A 247 5.99 -28.02 -3.27
N ARG A 248 5.83 -29.36 -3.33
CA ARG A 248 4.64 -30.05 -2.84
C ARG A 248 4.56 -29.83 -1.33
N TYR A 249 3.56 -29.12 -0.85
CA TYR A 249 3.11 -29.29 0.53
C TYR A 249 2.42 -30.65 0.62
N SER A 250 3.13 -31.68 1.09
CA SER A 250 2.49 -32.92 1.53
C SER A 250 1.92 -32.69 2.93
N ASN A 251 0.62 -32.86 3.06
CA ASN A 251 -0.08 -33.01 4.34
C ASN A 251 0.61 -34.07 5.21
N ARG A 252 0.98 -33.68 6.42
CA ARG A 252 0.98 -34.57 7.59
C ARG A 252 0.44 -33.80 8.78
#